data_462761b869f5299c1077ada2f718fce9
#
_entry.id   462761b869f5299c1077ada2f718fce9
#
_cell.length_a   1.000
_cell.length_b   1.000
_cell.length_c   1.000
_cell.angle_alpha   90.00
_cell.angle_beta   90.00
_cell.angle_gamma   90.00
#
_symmetry.space_group_name_H-M   'P 1'
#
loop_
_entity.id
_entity.type
_entity.pdbx_description
1 polymer ?
#
loop_
_entity_poly.entity_id
_entity_poly.type
_entity_poly.pdbx_seq_one_letter_code
_entity_poly.pdbx_strand_id
1 'polypeptide(L)'
;LEKGFKDASLNKIVAEAGFTKGAFYGYYPDKAALFEDLVGEAAKGLLEQFKAAQSAHFDLVSEEKTKDSLKLSTEYLRVFVEYMYAHFDAFKLILCRAEGTRYANFFEELVELEVECSEEYYALLRKGGKLSGKMTRQLHHMITSAYFTAVCETIAHDMPKEEAMRYIEELAKF
;
A
#
# COMPACT_ATOMS: atom_id res chain seq x y z
N LEU A 1 7.66 11.29 -14.45
CA LEU A 1 6.24 10.99 -14.07
C LEU A 1 5.21 11.27 -15.16
N GLU A 2 5.54 12.03 -16.22
CA GLU A 2 4.57 12.39 -17.28
C GLU A 2 4.03 11.17 -18.05
N LYS A 3 4.87 10.15 -18.27
CA LYS A 3 4.50 8.91 -18.97
C LYS A 3 4.63 7.71 -18.06
N GLY A 4 3.72 6.73 -18.21
CA GLY A 4 3.80 5.46 -17.51
C GLY A 4 5.03 4.64 -17.95
N PHE A 5 5.37 3.62 -17.17
CA PHE A 5 6.49 2.72 -17.47
C PHE A 5 6.42 2.15 -18.89
N LYS A 6 5.25 1.71 -19.32
CA LYS A 6 5.03 1.11 -20.64
C LYS A 6 5.46 2.03 -21.79
N ASP A 7 5.06 3.31 -21.72
CA ASP A 7 5.26 4.32 -22.77
C ASP A 7 6.52 5.16 -22.60
N ALA A 8 7.23 5.01 -21.48
CA ALA A 8 8.46 5.73 -21.22
C ALA A 8 9.60 5.22 -22.11
N SER A 9 10.14 6.11 -22.95
CA SER A 9 11.28 5.82 -23.81
C SER A 9 12.59 5.87 -23.03
N LEU A 10 13.34 4.76 -22.99
CA LEU A 10 14.66 4.74 -22.36
C LEU A 10 15.59 5.82 -22.94
N ASN A 11 15.54 6.03 -24.26
CA ASN A 11 16.37 7.05 -24.90
C ASN A 11 16.09 8.48 -24.38
N LYS A 12 14.81 8.79 -24.09
CA LYS A 12 14.43 10.07 -23.48
C LYS A 12 14.89 10.16 -22.04
N ILE A 13 14.68 9.10 -21.24
CA ILE A 13 15.08 9.05 -19.83
C ILE A 13 16.59 9.33 -19.69
N VAL A 14 17.43 8.61 -20.45
CA VAL A 14 18.90 8.79 -20.36
C VAL A 14 19.35 10.16 -20.87
N ALA A 15 18.71 10.68 -21.93
CA ALA A 15 19.04 12.00 -22.48
C ALA A 15 18.67 13.12 -21.49
N GLU A 16 17.52 13.07 -20.86
CA GLU A 16 17.08 14.04 -19.85
C GLU A 16 17.95 13.98 -18.59
N ALA A 17 18.44 12.79 -18.23
CA ALA A 17 19.38 12.59 -17.12
C ALA A 17 20.83 12.98 -17.46
N GLY A 18 21.13 13.40 -18.70
CA GLY A 18 22.48 13.75 -19.15
C GLY A 18 23.41 12.54 -19.35
N PHE A 19 22.85 11.33 -19.47
CA PHE A 19 23.61 10.10 -19.67
C PHE A 19 23.50 9.56 -21.08
N THR A 20 24.44 8.68 -21.46
CA THR A 20 24.36 7.89 -22.69
C THR A 20 23.65 6.56 -22.42
N LYS A 21 23.07 5.98 -23.48
CA LYS A 21 22.47 4.64 -23.40
C LYS A 21 23.50 3.57 -22.99
N GLY A 22 24.76 3.69 -23.40
CA GLY A 22 25.84 2.81 -22.97
C GLY A 22 26.11 2.91 -21.47
N ALA A 23 26.13 4.13 -20.91
CA ALA A 23 26.27 4.33 -19.47
C ALA A 23 25.10 3.72 -18.69
N PHE A 24 23.87 3.84 -19.18
CA PHE A 24 22.70 3.21 -18.57
C PHE A 24 22.87 1.70 -18.43
N TYR A 25 23.25 1.01 -19.50
CA TYR A 25 23.42 -0.45 -19.47
C TYR A 25 24.63 -0.91 -18.63
N GLY A 26 25.49 0.00 -18.20
CA GLY A 26 26.52 -0.27 -17.18
C GLY A 26 25.95 -0.41 -15.76
N TYR A 27 24.77 0.18 -15.49
CA TYR A 27 24.11 0.16 -14.18
C TYR A 27 22.88 -0.75 -14.15
N TYR A 28 22.07 -0.74 -15.21
CA TYR A 28 20.80 -1.45 -15.29
C TYR A 28 20.72 -2.30 -16.55
N PRO A 29 20.35 -3.59 -16.44
CA PRO A 29 20.20 -4.45 -17.60
C PRO A 29 19.04 -4.01 -18.50
N ASP A 30 18.01 -3.39 -17.93
CA ASP A 30 16.83 -2.93 -18.63
C ASP A 30 16.07 -1.84 -17.86
N LYS A 31 14.98 -1.35 -18.44
CA LYS A 31 14.11 -0.32 -17.84
C LYS A 31 13.37 -0.84 -16.60
N ALA A 32 13.10 -2.15 -16.52
CA ALA A 32 12.41 -2.75 -15.38
C ALA A 32 13.31 -2.76 -14.13
N ALA A 33 14.62 -3.01 -14.31
CA ALA A 33 15.58 -2.93 -13.22
C ALA A 33 15.74 -1.49 -12.68
N LEU A 34 15.70 -0.47 -13.54
CA LEU A 34 15.65 0.91 -13.09
C LEU A 34 14.35 1.21 -12.31
N PHE A 35 13.21 0.74 -12.80
CA PHE A 35 11.93 0.94 -12.09
C PHE A 35 11.94 0.26 -10.72
N GLU A 36 12.47 -0.96 -10.67
CA GLU A 36 12.69 -1.71 -9.43
C GLU A 36 13.54 -0.93 -8.42
N ASP A 37 14.65 -0.36 -8.86
CA ASP A 37 15.54 0.45 -8.02
C ASP A 37 14.84 1.69 -7.45
N LEU A 38 13.94 2.30 -8.22
CA LEU A 38 13.17 3.48 -7.81
C LEU A 38 12.07 3.18 -6.78
N VAL A 39 11.46 1.99 -6.82
CA VAL A 39 10.25 1.72 -6.03
C VAL A 39 10.36 0.51 -5.10
N GLY A 40 11.31 -0.40 -5.33
CA GLY A 40 11.38 -1.70 -4.69
C GLY A 40 11.54 -1.62 -3.18
N GLU A 41 12.43 -0.77 -2.68
CA GLU A 41 12.63 -0.58 -1.23
C GLU A 41 11.38 0.00 -0.55
N ALA A 42 10.75 1.00 -1.17
CA ALA A 42 9.52 1.60 -0.65
C ALA A 42 8.36 0.59 -0.60
N ALA A 43 8.17 -0.17 -1.68
CA ALA A 43 7.16 -1.23 -1.75
C ALA A 43 7.39 -2.33 -0.70
N LYS A 44 8.63 -2.80 -0.58
CA LYS A 44 9.03 -3.81 0.41
C LYS A 44 8.81 -3.32 1.84
N GLY A 45 9.23 -2.09 2.15
CA GLY A 45 9.07 -1.52 3.49
C GLY A 45 7.62 -1.36 3.88
N LEU A 46 6.71 -0.96 2.95
CA LEU A 46 5.28 -0.90 3.23
C LEU A 46 4.73 -2.30 3.54
N LEU A 47 5.10 -3.31 2.76
CA LEU A 47 4.68 -4.69 2.97
C LEU A 47 5.16 -5.26 4.31
N GLU A 48 6.38 -4.94 4.72
CA GLU A 48 6.92 -5.34 6.03
C GLU A 48 6.16 -4.70 7.19
N GLN A 49 5.86 -3.39 7.10
CA GLN A 49 5.01 -2.70 8.09
C GLN A 49 3.61 -3.29 8.14
N PHE A 50 3.03 -3.61 6.98
CA PHE A 50 1.73 -4.22 6.90
C PHE A 50 1.68 -5.58 7.62
N LYS A 51 2.64 -6.46 7.36
CA LYS A 51 2.76 -7.76 8.05
C LYS A 51 2.96 -7.62 9.55
N ALA A 52 3.77 -6.64 9.98
CA ALA A 52 3.98 -6.37 11.40
C ALA A 52 2.67 -5.91 12.09
N ALA A 53 1.89 -5.05 11.40
CA ALA A 53 0.58 -4.62 11.88
C ALA A 53 -0.39 -5.78 12.04
N GLN A 54 -0.46 -6.68 11.06
CA GLN A 54 -1.32 -7.87 11.11
C GLN A 54 -0.95 -8.78 12.29
N SER A 55 0.34 -9.04 12.51
CA SER A 55 0.81 -9.84 13.63
C SER A 55 0.40 -9.23 14.97
N ALA A 56 0.60 -7.92 15.15
CA ALA A 56 0.22 -7.22 16.38
C ALA A 56 -1.30 -7.22 16.63
N HIS A 57 -2.11 -7.11 15.56
CA HIS A 57 -3.56 -7.27 15.65
C HIS A 57 -3.98 -8.66 16.12
N PHE A 58 -3.36 -9.69 15.56
CA PHE A 58 -3.63 -11.08 15.92
C PHE A 58 -3.32 -11.35 17.40
N ASP A 59 -2.20 -10.85 17.91
CA ASP A 59 -1.80 -10.98 19.31
C ASP A 59 -2.80 -10.32 20.27
N LEU A 60 -3.30 -9.12 19.94
CA LEU A 60 -4.29 -8.43 20.76
C LEU A 60 -5.65 -9.15 20.80
N VAL A 61 -6.03 -9.81 19.71
CA VAL A 61 -7.28 -10.57 19.69
C VAL A 61 -7.17 -11.86 20.46
N SER A 62 -6.06 -12.55 20.36
CA SER A 62 -5.77 -13.76 21.14
C SER A 62 -5.76 -13.47 22.65
N GLU A 63 -5.37 -12.25 23.05
CA GLU A 63 -5.39 -11.77 24.43
C GLU A 63 -6.75 -11.17 24.88
N GLU A 64 -7.81 -11.26 24.07
CA GLU A 64 -9.15 -10.71 24.34
C GLU A 64 -9.24 -9.16 24.45
N LYS A 65 -8.26 -8.41 23.98
CA LYS A 65 -8.20 -6.94 24.04
C LYS A 65 -8.83 -6.27 22.80
N THR A 66 -10.08 -6.58 22.49
CA THR A 66 -10.74 -6.13 21.24
C THR A 66 -10.84 -4.60 21.09
N LYS A 67 -10.94 -3.82 22.18
CA LYS A 67 -10.98 -2.35 22.12
C LYS A 67 -9.63 -1.76 21.74
N ASP A 68 -8.55 -2.38 22.19
CA ASP A 68 -7.19 -1.96 21.86
C ASP A 68 -6.85 -2.27 20.40
N SER A 69 -7.44 -3.32 19.85
CA SER A 69 -7.32 -3.68 18.43
C SER A 69 -7.85 -2.59 17.48
N LEU A 70 -9.03 -2.00 17.75
CA LEU A 70 -9.57 -0.91 16.93
C LEU A 70 -8.71 0.35 16.98
N LYS A 71 -8.20 0.68 18.16
CA LYS A 71 -7.27 1.80 18.30
C LYS A 71 -5.97 1.56 17.54
N LEU A 72 -5.45 0.34 17.62
CA LEU A 72 -4.24 -0.06 16.90
C LEU A 72 -4.43 0.02 15.38
N SER A 73 -5.60 -0.37 14.85
CA SER A 73 -5.90 -0.24 13.41
C SER A 73 -5.77 1.20 12.92
N THR A 74 -6.30 2.16 13.68
CA THR A 74 -6.22 3.59 13.34
C THR A 74 -4.77 4.09 13.38
N GLU A 75 -3.99 3.67 14.39
CA GLU A 75 -2.58 4.02 14.50
C GLU A 75 -1.75 3.45 13.33
N TYR A 76 -1.99 2.20 12.93
CA TYR A 76 -1.30 1.61 11.79
C TYR A 76 -1.67 2.26 10.47
N LEU A 77 -2.94 2.61 10.25
CA LEU A 77 -3.36 3.33 9.06
C LEU A 77 -2.61 4.66 8.94
N ARG A 78 -2.46 5.38 10.04
CA ARG A 78 -1.66 6.61 10.11
C ARG A 78 -0.20 6.34 9.74
N VAL A 79 0.42 5.31 10.32
CA VAL A 79 1.82 4.94 10.04
C VAL A 79 2.00 4.60 8.54
N PHE A 80 1.06 3.88 7.92
CA PHE A 80 1.11 3.58 6.49
C PHE A 80 1.06 4.84 5.64
N VAL A 81 0.15 5.76 5.92
CA VAL A 81 0.06 7.03 5.19
C VAL A 81 1.33 7.85 5.37
N GLU A 82 1.85 7.96 6.60
CA GLU A 82 3.11 8.65 6.88
C GLU A 82 4.28 8.05 6.08
N TYR A 83 4.37 6.72 6.02
CA TYR A 83 5.38 6.01 5.24
C TYR A 83 5.24 6.26 3.74
N MET A 84 4.03 6.19 3.19
CA MET A 84 3.77 6.47 1.79
C MET A 84 4.16 7.91 1.43
N TYR A 85 3.89 8.88 2.30
CA TYR A 85 4.31 10.26 2.10
C TYR A 85 5.82 10.48 2.25
N ALA A 86 6.50 9.69 3.08
CA ALA A 86 7.96 9.71 3.16
C ALA A 86 8.63 9.17 1.87
N HIS A 87 7.92 8.34 1.12
CA HIS A 87 8.34 7.74 -0.15
C HIS A 87 7.40 8.13 -1.30
N PHE A 88 6.94 9.39 -1.31
CA PHE A 88 5.87 9.88 -2.16
C PHE A 88 6.06 9.57 -3.63
N ASP A 89 7.23 9.87 -4.20
CA ASP A 89 7.53 9.66 -5.62
C ASP A 89 7.49 8.17 -6.00
N ALA A 90 7.99 7.29 -5.12
CA ALA A 90 7.94 5.85 -5.35
C ALA A 90 6.49 5.33 -5.38
N PHE A 91 5.65 5.74 -4.43
CA PHE A 91 4.25 5.34 -4.42
C PHE A 91 3.43 6.00 -5.54
N LYS A 92 3.76 7.24 -5.91
CA LYS A 92 3.19 7.88 -7.11
C LYS A 92 3.50 7.09 -8.39
N LEU A 93 4.73 6.58 -8.53
CA LEU A 93 5.11 5.69 -9.63
C LEU A 93 4.34 4.38 -9.60
N ILE A 94 4.25 3.72 -8.44
CA ILE A 94 3.52 2.45 -8.28
C ILE A 94 2.04 2.64 -8.64
N LEU A 95 1.38 3.65 -8.10
CA LEU A 95 -0.05 3.89 -8.29
C LEU A 95 -0.42 4.32 -9.70
N CYS A 96 0.36 5.22 -10.29
CA CYS A 96 -0.04 5.90 -11.51
C CYS A 96 0.71 5.44 -12.75
N ARG A 97 1.82 4.72 -12.62
CA ARG A 97 2.78 4.52 -13.71
C ARG A 97 3.36 3.11 -13.82
N ALA A 98 2.91 2.15 -13.00
CA ALA A 98 3.50 0.82 -12.92
C ALA A 98 2.98 -0.19 -13.95
N GLU A 99 2.06 0.20 -14.86
CA GLU A 99 1.54 -0.71 -15.89
C GLU A 99 2.67 -1.37 -16.69
N GLY A 100 2.65 -2.70 -16.76
CA GLY A 100 3.69 -3.50 -17.42
C GLY A 100 4.91 -3.82 -16.55
N THR A 101 4.87 -3.49 -15.26
CA THR A 101 5.84 -3.93 -14.25
C THR A 101 5.21 -4.96 -13.30
N ARG A 102 6.02 -5.59 -12.46
CA ARG A 102 5.54 -6.46 -11.37
C ARG A 102 4.72 -5.71 -10.31
N TYR A 103 4.75 -4.39 -10.29
CA TYR A 103 4.02 -3.55 -9.33
C TYR A 103 2.65 -3.09 -9.82
N ALA A 104 2.24 -3.52 -11.03
CA ALA A 104 0.97 -3.09 -11.63
C ALA A 104 -0.25 -3.36 -10.73
N ASN A 105 -0.20 -4.45 -9.94
CA ASN A 105 -1.29 -4.88 -9.05
C ASN A 105 -0.90 -4.79 -7.56
N PHE A 106 0.10 -4.01 -7.21
CA PHE A 106 0.68 -3.99 -5.85
C PHE A 106 -0.37 -3.73 -4.75
N PHE A 107 -1.28 -2.79 -4.96
CA PHE A 107 -2.32 -2.48 -3.96
C PHE A 107 -3.46 -3.50 -3.94
N GLU A 108 -3.77 -4.15 -5.06
CA GLU A 108 -4.70 -5.29 -5.11
C GLU A 108 -4.15 -6.47 -4.30
N GLU A 109 -2.86 -6.75 -4.43
CA GLU A 109 -2.16 -7.77 -3.64
C GLU A 109 -2.19 -7.47 -2.14
N LEU A 110 -2.06 -6.19 -1.73
CA LEU A 110 -2.20 -5.77 -0.34
C LEU A 110 -3.64 -5.96 0.18
N VAL A 111 -4.65 -5.66 -0.63
CA VAL A 111 -6.06 -5.89 -0.29
C VAL A 111 -6.34 -7.38 -0.07
N GLU A 112 -5.87 -8.23 -0.96
CA GLU A 112 -6.03 -9.69 -0.82
C GLU A 112 -5.31 -10.21 0.43
N LEU A 113 -4.10 -9.74 0.71
CA LEU A 113 -3.36 -10.10 1.92
C LEU A 113 -4.11 -9.69 3.19
N GLU A 114 -4.73 -8.51 3.23
CA GLU A 114 -5.57 -8.06 4.35
C GLU A 114 -6.77 -8.97 4.54
N VAL A 115 -7.45 -9.30 3.45
CA VAL A 115 -8.64 -10.17 3.48
C VAL A 115 -8.28 -11.56 3.99
N GLU A 116 -7.18 -12.14 3.54
CA GLU A 116 -6.69 -13.44 3.98
C GLU A 116 -6.33 -13.47 5.48
N CYS A 117 -5.54 -12.50 5.94
CA CYS A 117 -5.15 -12.41 7.35
C CYS A 117 -6.36 -12.18 8.27
N SER A 118 -7.34 -11.41 7.81
CA SER A 118 -8.54 -11.10 8.61
C SER A 118 -9.53 -12.26 8.70
N GLU A 119 -9.48 -13.26 7.84
CA GLU A 119 -10.36 -14.44 7.94
C GLU A 119 -10.14 -15.20 9.27
N GLU A 120 -8.90 -15.40 9.67
CA GLU A 120 -8.55 -16.03 10.95
C GLU A 120 -9.03 -15.18 12.15
N TYR A 121 -8.82 -13.88 12.07
CA TYR A 121 -9.28 -12.90 13.04
C TYR A 121 -10.80 -12.96 13.23
N TYR A 122 -11.59 -12.92 12.17
CA TYR A 122 -13.04 -13.02 12.25
C TYR A 122 -13.51 -14.39 12.75
N ALA A 123 -12.79 -15.47 12.45
CA ALA A 123 -13.09 -16.78 12.98
C ALA A 123 -12.93 -16.84 14.51
N LEU A 124 -11.91 -16.20 15.07
CA LEU A 124 -11.69 -16.07 16.52
C LEU A 124 -12.79 -15.22 17.18
N LEU A 125 -13.15 -14.08 16.61
CA LEU A 125 -14.21 -13.21 17.11
C LEU A 125 -15.58 -13.91 17.13
N ARG A 126 -15.89 -14.73 16.11
CA ARG A 126 -17.13 -15.52 16.06
C ARG A 126 -17.16 -16.58 17.16
N LYS A 127 -16.06 -17.30 17.40
CA LYS A 127 -15.95 -18.29 18.49
C LYS A 127 -16.15 -17.65 19.86
N GLY A 128 -15.67 -16.42 20.05
CA GLY A 128 -15.84 -15.65 21.28
C GLY A 128 -17.20 -14.97 21.44
N GLY A 129 -18.15 -15.12 20.49
CA GLY A 129 -19.46 -14.43 20.54
C GLY A 129 -19.38 -12.90 20.39
N LYS A 130 -18.24 -12.37 19.96
CA LYS A 130 -17.97 -10.93 19.88
C LYS A 130 -18.36 -10.31 18.53
N LEU A 131 -18.67 -11.12 17.52
CA LEU A 131 -19.10 -10.67 16.21
C LEU A 131 -20.56 -11.06 15.96
N SER A 132 -21.46 -10.07 15.98
CA SER A 132 -22.84 -10.24 15.52
C SER A 132 -22.95 -9.74 14.07
N GLY A 133 -23.14 -10.65 13.15
CA GLY A 133 -23.34 -10.32 11.74
C GLY A 133 -22.57 -11.26 10.79
N LYS A 134 -22.99 -11.28 9.55
CA LYS A 134 -22.32 -12.07 8.49
C LYS A 134 -21.33 -11.18 7.72
N MET A 135 -20.13 -10.97 8.29
CA MET A 135 -19.02 -10.48 7.48
C MET A 135 -18.63 -11.61 6.53
N THR A 136 -18.95 -11.46 5.25
CA THR A 136 -18.50 -12.38 4.18
C THR A 136 -17.14 -11.93 3.66
N ARG A 137 -16.36 -12.85 3.06
CA ARG A 137 -15.11 -12.50 2.39
C ARG A 137 -15.32 -11.39 1.35
N GLN A 138 -16.39 -11.46 0.58
CA GLN A 138 -16.71 -10.46 -0.45
C GLN A 138 -16.97 -9.07 0.16
N LEU A 139 -17.76 -9.00 1.23
CA LEU A 139 -18.03 -7.73 1.90
C LEU A 139 -16.75 -7.14 2.50
N HIS A 140 -15.93 -7.98 3.13
CA HIS A 140 -14.66 -7.55 3.68
C HIS A 140 -13.73 -7.03 2.58
N HIS A 141 -13.57 -7.77 1.47
CA HIS A 141 -12.81 -7.32 0.30
C HIS A 141 -13.29 -5.96 -0.22
N MET A 142 -14.60 -5.75 -0.36
CA MET A 142 -15.15 -4.47 -0.82
C MET A 142 -14.81 -3.31 0.12
N ILE A 143 -14.94 -3.52 1.43
CA ILE A 143 -14.63 -2.50 2.44
C ILE A 143 -13.13 -2.18 2.42
N THR A 144 -12.29 -3.20 2.47
CA THR A 144 -10.82 -3.05 2.45
C THR A 144 -10.37 -2.35 1.16
N SER A 145 -10.89 -2.76 0.02
CA SER A 145 -10.60 -2.13 -1.28
C SER A 145 -10.98 -0.65 -1.30
N ALA A 146 -12.13 -0.29 -0.72
CA ALA A 146 -12.55 1.11 -0.62
C ALA A 146 -11.59 1.94 0.27
N TYR A 147 -11.14 1.38 1.40
CA TYR A 147 -10.17 2.04 2.27
C TYR A 147 -8.82 2.25 1.58
N PHE A 148 -8.27 1.21 0.98
CA PHE A 148 -6.99 1.32 0.25
C PHE A 148 -7.09 2.29 -0.92
N THR A 149 -8.20 2.27 -1.66
CA THR A 149 -8.45 3.24 -2.74
C THR A 149 -8.45 4.67 -2.21
N ALA A 150 -9.13 4.94 -1.10
CA ALA A 150 -9.17 6.29 -0.51
C ALA A 150 -7.77 6.77 -0.08
N VAL A 151 -6.94 5.90 0.47
CA VAL A 151 -5.54 6.23 0.78
C VAL A 151 -4.74 6.51 -0.50
N CYS A 152 -4.87 5.65 -1.52
CA CYS A 152 -4.18 5.79 -2.79
C CYS A 152 -4.55 7.10 -3.52
N GLU A 153 -5.81 7.52 -3.47
CA GLU A 153 -6.29 8.79 -4.05
C GLU A 153 -5.53 10.00 -3.51
N THR A 154 -5.12 10.00 -2.23
CA THR A 154 -4.34 11.10 -1.66
C THR A 154 -3.00 11.28 -2.36
N ILE A 155 -2.31 10.19 -2.68
CA ILE A 155 -1.04 10.19 -3.43
C ILE A 155 -1.28 10.46 -4.92
N ALA A 156 -2.30 9.80 -5.50
CA ALA A 156 -2.60 9.92 -6.93
C ALA A 156 -2.96 11.36 -7.34
N HIS A 157 -3.57 12.11 -6.45
CA HIS A 157 -3.97 13.50 -6.67
C HIS A 157 -3.05 14.56 -6.04
N ASP A 158 -1.83 14.18 -5.64
CA ASP A 158 -0.83 15.09 -5.06
C ASP A 158 -1.36 15.90 -3.86
N MET A 159 -2.22 15.27 -3.04
CA MET A 159 -2.77 15.93 -1.86
C MET A 159 -1.67 16.27 -0.86
N PRO A 160 -1.67 17.46 -0.24
CA PRO A 160 -0.73 17.77 0.83
C PRO A 160 -0.84 16.79 2.02
N LYS A 161 0.30 16.40 2.61
CA LYS A 161 0.35 15.39 3.69
C LYS A 161 -0.61 15.70 4.84
N GLU A 162 -0.63 16.96 5.30
CA GLU A 162 -1.47 17.39 6.42
C GLU A 162 -2.97 17.23 6.11
N GLU A 163 -3.34 17.48 4.86
CA GLU A 163 -4.72 17.32 4.40
C GLU A 163 -5.10 15.85 4.28
N ALA A 164 -4.23 15.04 3.69
CA ALA A 164 -4.41 13.60 3.59
C ALA A 164 -4.57 12.94 4.98
N MET A 165 -3.69 13.26 5.92
CA MET A 165 -3.75 12.75 7.29
C MET A 165 -5.09 13.07 7.96
N ARG A 166 -5.59 14.30 7.80
CA ARG A 166 -6.90 14.70 8.34
C ARG A 166 -8.04 13.89 7.73
N TYR A 167 -8.04 13.69 6.40
CA TYR A 167 -9.10 12.90 5.74
C TYR A 167 -9.06 11.42 6.12
N ILE A 168 -7.88 10.85 6.26
CA ILE A 168 -7.72 9.46 6.68
C ILE A 168 -8.17 9.27 8.14
N GLU A 169 -7.90 10.22 9.03
CA GLU A 169 -8.42 10.20 10.40
C GLU A 169 -9.96 10.31 10.47
N GLU A 170 -10.57 11.08 9.59
CA GLU A 170 -12.03 11.12 9.49
C GLU A 170 -12.58 9.81 8.90
N LEU A 171 -11.95 9.27 7.86
CA LEU A 171 -12.35 8.00 7.24
C LEU A 171 -12.31 6.84 8.26
N ALA A 172 -11.33 6.81 9.15
CA ALA A 172 -11.19 5.78 10.18
C ALA A 172 -12.31 5.77 11.23
N LYS A 173 -13.20 6.79 11.25
CA LYS A 173 -14.36 6.86 12.16
C LYS A 173 -15.61 6.17 11.58
N PHE A 174 -15.60 5.84 10.29
CA PHE A 174 -16.69 5.14 9.58
C PHE A 174 -16.45 3.63 9.55
#